data_675ec94b5fa9cd13e37effc9c50b522e
#
_entry.id   675ec94b5fa9cd13e37effc9c50b522e
#
_cell.length_a   1.000
_cell.length_b   1.000
_cell.length_c   1.000
_cell.angle_alpha   90.00
_cell.angle_beta   90.00
_cell.angle_gamma   90.00
#
_symmetry.space_group_name_H-M   'P 1'
#
loop_
_entity.id
_entity.type
_entity.pdbx_description
1 polymer ?
#
loop_
_entity_poly.entity_id
_entity_poly.type
_entity_poly.pdbx_seq_one_letter_code
_entity_poly.pdbx_strand_id
1 'polypeptide(L)'
;GTLNTRYPLSSVTATIESDGYVLLTKNLEGVTDFYTIQFPSSLFEVPKLPILANTSSTLVLFRSKDGTVIDEVSYTSKWHASSIKDQKGVSLERIDPDAGTQSPSNWTSASATVGYGTPGYPNSQSDISLPDDLDTPDEPTSIKTPQWDESAGNYTISYYLDQPGYNCRAFVFNIAGQRVAQIANHELLGLTGKLTWDGYALSGKQLQTGVYIFYAELYHTSGTVKRYKQVFLVR
;
A
#
# COMPACT_ATOMS: atom_id res chain seq x y z
N GLY A 1 -14.92 22.42 16.98
CA GLY A 1 -16.10 22.03 16.17
C GLY A 1 -17.13 21.30 17.03
N THR A 2 -18.40 21.38 16.66
CA THR A 2 -19.47 20.66 17.37
C THR A 2 -19.54 19.23 16.80
N LEU A 3 -19.46 18.19 17.66
CA LEU A 3 -19.68 16.80 17.24
C LEU A 3 -21.16 16.62 16.87
N ASN A 4 -21.45 16.39 15.60
CA ASN A 4 -22.84 16.33 15.11
C ASN A 4 -23.54 15.02 15.44
N THR A 5 -22.83 13.88 15.35
CA THR A 5 -23.43 12.56 15.53
C THR A 5 -22.45 11.63 16.22
N ARG A 6 -22.94 10.84 17.19
CA ARG A 6 -22.18 9.80 17.87
C ARG A 6 -22.57 8.43 17.33
N TYR A 7 -21.58 7.62 17.09
CA TYR A 7 -21.75 6.24 16.62
C TYR A 7 -21.16 5.29 17.67
N PRO A 8 -22.01 4.62 18.47
CA PRO A 8 -21.51 3.72 19.51
C PRO A 8 -20.88 2.47 18.90
N LEU A 9 -19.72 2.08 19.42
CA LEU A 9 -19.01 0.85 19.07
C LEU A 9 -19.29 -0.27 20.08
N SER A 10 -20.45 -0.28 20.70
CA SER A 10 -20.83 -1.24 21.76
C SER A 10 -20.89 -2.70 21.27
N SER A 11 -21.04 -2.93 19.96
CA SER A 11 -21.00 -4.26 19.35
C SER A 11 -19.57 -4.75 19.10
N VAL A 12 -18.57 -3.89 19.25
CA VAL A 12 -17.17 -4.26 19.08
C VAL A 12 -16.62 -4.74 20.43
N THR A 13 -16.33 -6.02 20.52
CA THR A 13 -15.80 -6.67 21.75
C THR A 13 -14.29 -6.85 21.70
N ALA A 14 -13.62 -6.19 20.77
CA ALA A 14 -12.18 -6.30 20.59
C ALA A 14 -11.41 -5.63 21.71
N THR A 15 -10.34 -6.27 22.15
CA THR A 15 -9.20 -5.61 22.77
C THR A 15 -8.17 -5.39 21.69
N ILE A 16 -7.69 -4.15 21.56
CA ILE A 16 -6.58 -3.85 20.64
C ILE A 16 -5.29 -4.06 21.45
N GLU A 17 -4.52 -5.04 21.03
CA GLU A 17 -3.17 -5.26 21.59
C GLU A 17 -2.22 -4.13 21.17
N SER A 18 -1.07 -4.00 21.84
CA SER A 18 -0.03 -3.06 21.38
C SER A 18 0.31 -3.36 19.92
N ASP A 19 0.39 -2.31 19.10
CA ASP A 19 0.64 -2.38 17.66
C ASP A 19 -0.40 -3.18 16.87
N GLY A 20 -1.55 -3.47 17.49
CA GLY A 20 -2.64 -4.21 16.90
C GLY A 20 -3.56 -3.35 16.02
N TYR A 21 -4.30 -4.03 15.15
CA TYR A 21 -5.26 -3.42 14.23
C TYR A 21 -6.66 -3.95 14.45
N VAL A 22 -7.64 -3.08 14.36
CA VAL A 22 -9.06 -3.44 14.33
C VAL A 22 -9.71 -2.77 13.12
N LEU A 23 -10.33 -3.56 12.27
CA LEU A 23 -11.11 -3.05 11.15
C LEU A 23 -12.58 -2.89 11.53
N LEU A 24 -13.10 -1.69 11.33
CA LEU A 24 -14.52 -1.38 11.45
C LEU A 24 -15.08 -1.09 10.06
N THR A 25 -16.08 -1.84 9.62
CA THR A 25 -16.70 -1.66 8.32
C THR A 25 -18.22 -1.76 8.40
N LYS A 26 -18.94 -1.17 7.43
CA LYS A 26 -20.40 -1.37 7.27
C LYS A 26 -20.74 -2.63 6.50
N ASN A 27 -19.80 -3.13 5.70
CA ASN A 27 -19.97 -4.29 4.83
C ASN A 27 -18.69 -5.11 4.87
N LEU A 28 -18.72 -6.16 5.66
CA LEU A 28 -17.56 -7.04 5.85
C LEU A 28 -17.28 -7.85 4.59
N GLU A 29 -18.32 -8.41 3.95
CA GLU A 29 -18.21 -9.17 2.71
C GLU A 29 -17.53 -8.35 1.62
N GLY A 30 -17.97 -7.09 1.43
CA GLY A 30 -17.36 -6.20 0.44
C GLY A 30 -15.88 -5.89 0.69
N VAL A 31 -15.38 -6.02 1.92
CA VAL A 31 -13.95 -5.90 2.20
C VAL A 31 -13.21 -7.22 1.92
N THR A 32 -13.78 -8.34 2.37
CA THR A 32 -13.14 -9.66 2.23
C THR A 32 -13.11 -10.17 0.80
N ASP A 33 -14.01 -9.69 -0.06
CA ASP A 33 -14.00 -10.00 -1.50
C ASP A 33 -12.82 -9.34 -2.25
N PHE A 34 -12.32 -8.22 -1.73
CA PHE A 34 -11.25 -7.46 -2.38
C PHE A 34 -9.88 -7.68 -1.75
N TYR A 35 -9.83 -7.91 -0.44
CA TYR A 35 -8.58 -7.95 0.31
C TYR A 35 -8.39 -9.28 1.02
N THR A 36 -7.17 -9.80 0.97
CA THR A 36 -6.79 -10.95 1.80
C THR A 36 -6.66 -10.48 3.25
N ILE A 37 -7.47 -11.05 4.14
CA ILE A 37 -7.48 -10.68 5.56
C ILE A 37 -6.51 -11.56 6.33
N GLN A 38 -5.55 -10.93 7.00
CA GLN A 38 -4.54 -11.63 7.81
C GLN A 38 -5.06 -12.00 9.21
N PHE A 39 -5.92 -11.14 9.80
CA PHE A 39 -6.39 -11.29 11.18
C PHE A 39 -7.93 -11.25 11.25
N PRO A 40 -8.62 -12.34 10.92
CA PRO A 40 -10.10 -12.36 10.89
C PRO A 40 -10.77 -11.98 12.23
N SER A 41 -10.12 -12.26 13.36
CA SER A 41 -10.65 -11.93 14.70
C SER A 41 -10.68 -10.43 15.02
N SER A 42 -10.03 -9.61 14.21
CA SER A 42 -10.00 -8.15 14.37
C SER A 42 -10.95 -7.40 13.43
N LEU A 43 -11.85 -8.12 12.76
CA LEU A 43 -12.82 -7.56 11.81
C LEU A 43 -14.20 -7.44 12.45
N PHE A 44 -14.78 -6.25 12.40
CA PHE A 44 -16.12 -6.00 12.96
C PHE A 44 -17.01 -5.28 11.96
N GLU A 45 -18.16 -5.89 11.69
CA GLU A 45 -19.22 -5.20 10.98
C GLU A 45 -20.00 -4.31 11.94
N VAL A 46 -20.01 -3.02 11.62
CA VAL A 46 -20.70 -1.98 12.39
C VAL A 46 -21.65 -1.23 11.47
N PRO A 47 -22.93 -1.65 11.39
CA PRO A 47 -23.87 -1.08 10.41
C PRO A 47 -24.07 0.43 10.52
N LYS A 48 -23.91 0.97 11.73
CA LYS A 48 -24.06 2.41 12.02
C LYS A 48 -22.68 3.08 12.18
N LEU A 49 -21.85 3.09 11.13
CA LEU A 49 -20.66 3.93 11.06
C LEU A 49 -20.97 5.26 10.36
N PRO A 50 -20.18 6.32 10.60
CA PRO A 50 -20.32 7.56 9.85
C PRO A 50 -20.14 7.36 8.35
N ILE A 51 -20.70 8.24 7.54
CA ILE A 51 -20.35 8.36 6.14
C ILE A 51 -19.03 9.13 6.08
N LEU A 52 -18.00 8.49 5.54
CA LEU A 52 -16.70 9.11 5.30
C LEU A 52 -16.76 9.84 3.96
N ALA A 53 -16.81 11.18 3.99
CA ALA A 53 -16.83 11.96 2.77
C ALA A 53 -15.48 11.86 2.04
N ASN A 54 -15.50 11.68 0.71
CA ASN A 54 -14.28 11.57 -0.08
C ASN A 54 -13.45 12.88 -0.09
N THR A 55 -14.05 14.01 0.19
CA THR A 55 -13.37 15.32 0.13
C THR A 55 -12.70 15.70 1.43
N SER A 56 -13.42 15.63 2.54
CA SER A 56 -12.91 15.92 3.88
C SER A 56 -13.93 15.54 4.96
N SER A 57 -13.46 15.16 6.12
CA SER A 57 -14.27 14.99 7.31
C SER A 57 -13.40 15.02 8.56
N THR A 58 -14.03 15.19 9.72
CA THR A 58 -13.38 15.04 11.03
C THR A 58 -13.94 13.82 11.72
N LEU A 59 -13.07 12.92 12.14
CA LEU A 59 -13.39 11.74 12.94
C LEU A 59 -12.78 11.91 14.31
N VAL A 60 -13.55 11.61 15.34
CA VAL A 60 -13.08 11.66 16.73
C VAL A 60 -13.39 10.34 17.40
N LEU A 61 -12.37 9.67 17.90
CA LEU A 61 -12.51 8.53 18.79
C LEU A 61 -12.47 9.02 20.24
N PHE A 62 -13.53 8.72 20.99
CA PHE A 62 -13.59 9.15 22.37
C PHE A 62 -14.15 8.05 23.29
N ARG A 63 -13.79 8.13 24.56
CA ARG A 63 -14.28 7.21 25.59
C ARG A 63 -15.73 7.61 25.95
N SER A 64 -16.65 6.66 25.80
CA SER A 64 -18.08 6.94 26.05
C SER A 64 -18.40 7.29 27.51
N LYS A 65 -17.61 6.81 28.47
CA LYS A 65 -17.83 6.98 29.91
C LYS A 65 -17.72 8.44 30.37
N ASP A 66 -16.74 9.16 29.84
CA ASP A 66 -16.38 10.51 30.31
C ASP A 66 -16.16 11.53 29.18
N GLY A 67 -16.29 11.10 27.92
CA GLY A 67 -16.08 11.96 26.76
C GLY A 67 -14.62 12.30 26.47
N THR A 68 -13.66 11.64 27.13
CA THR A 68 -12.23 11.84 26.86
C THR A 68 -11.91 11.48 25.41
N VAL A 69 -11.34 12.42 24.65
CA VAL A 69 -10.84 12.16 23.30
C VAL A 69 -9.63 11.25 23.37
N ILE A 70 -9.66 10.15 22.62
CA ILE A 70 -8.58 9.18 22.47
C ILE A 70 -7.71 9.57 21.29
N ASP A 71 -8.34 9.82 20.12
CA ASP A 71 -7.66 10.29 18.92
C ASP A 71 -8.65 11.08 18.03
N GLU A 72 -8.11 11.96 17.18
CA GLU A 72 -8.87 12.79 16.26
C GLU A 72 -8.10 12.96 14.95
N VAL A 73 -8.82 12.89 13.84
CA VAL A 73 -8.28 13.20 12.51
C VAL A 73 -9.25 14.07 11.71
N SER A 74 -8.74 15.20 11.21
CA SER A 74 -9.44 16.07 10.25
C SER A 74 -8.80 15.90 8.87
N TYR A 75 -9.19 14.85 8.17
CA TYR A 75 -8.60 14.52 6.88
C TYR A 75 -9.19 15.32 5.72
N THR A 76 -8.43 15.42 4.65
CA THR A 76 -8.85 15.97 3.37
C THR A 76 -8.28 15.15 2.21
N SER A 77 -8.99 15.12 1.07
CA SER A 77 -8.54 14.49 -0.15
C SER A 77 -7.19 15.01 -0.67
N LYS A 78 -6.75 16.18 -0.22
CA LYS A 78 -5.43 16.75 -0.57
C LYS A 78 -4.25 16.00 0.07
N TRP A 79 -4.52 15.11 1.02
CA TRP A 79 -3.49 14.29 1.66
C TRP A 79 -3.09 13.08 0.82
N HIS A 80 -3.87 12.75 -0.22
CA HIS A 80 -3.47 11.73 -1.18
C HIS A 80 -2.20 12.14 -1.95
N ALA A 81 -1.41 11.14 -2.31
CA ALA A 81 -0.24 11.33 -3.14
C ALA A 81 -0.61 12.02 -4.47
N SER A 82 0.18 13.00 -4.90
CA SER A 82 -0.10 13.81 -6.10
C SER A 82 -0.09 13.00 -7.41
N SER A 83 0.53 11.83 -7.39
CA SER A 83 0.52 10.88 -8.50
C SER A 83 -0.84 10.18 -8.70
N ILE A 84 -1.66 10.09 -7.66
CA ILE A 84 -2.99 9.47 -7.70
C ILE A 84 -3.99 10.46 -8.29
N LYS A 85 -4.40 10.23 -9.54
CA LYS A 85 -5.34 11.10 -10.26
C LYS A 85 -6.79 10.78 -9.94
N ASP A 86 -7.13 9.50 -9.85
CA ASP A 86 -8.43 9.04 -9.36
C ASP A 86 -8.26 8.46 -7.95
N GLN A 87 -8.85 9.11 -6.97
CA GLN A 87 -8.74 8.76 -5.56
C GLN A 87 -9.84 7.77 -5.11
N LYS A 88 -10.74 7.37 -6.00
CA LYS A 88 -11.79 6.40 -5.67
C LYS A 88 -11.18 5.03 -5.41
N GLY A 89 -11.55 4.43 -4.28
CA GLY A 89 -11.02 3.13 -3.86
C GLY A 89 -9.57 3.19 -3.36
N VAL A 90 -9.01 4.38 -3.15
CA VAL A 90 -7.66 4.55 -2.60
C VAL A 90 -7.76 5.03 -1.15
N SER A 91 -7.20 4.27 -0.23
CA SER A 91 -7.17 4.62 1.19
C SER A 91 -6.12 5.68 1.48
N LEU A 92 -6.42 6.54 2.46
CA LEU A 92 -5.40 7.32 3.15
C LEU A 92 -4.75 6.44 4.21
N GLU A 93 -3.44 6.37 4.22
CA GLU A 93 -2.64 5.65 5.19
C GLU A 93 -1.78 6.60 6.02
N ARG A 94 -1.69 6.33 7.31
CA ARG A 94 -0.77 7.01 8.23
C ARG A 94 0.64 6.42 8.04
N ILE A 95 1.64 7.29 7.89
CA ILE A 95 3.02 6.89 7.60
C ILE A 95 3.69 6.40 8.88
N ASP A 96 3.66 7.21 9.91
CA ASP A 96 4.26 6.94 11.21
C ASP A 96 3.16 6.93 12.29
N PRO A 97 2.88 5.78 12.92
CA PRO A 97 1.85 5.67 13.95
C PRO A 97 2.16 6.48 15.21
N ASP A 98 3.43 6.78 15.48
CA ASP A 98 3.87 7.54 16.66
C ASP A 98 3.85 9.06 16.42
N ALA A 99 3.85 9.49 15.16
CA ALA A 99 3.72 10.91 14.83
C ALA A 99 2.29 11.41 14.97
N GLY A 100 2.11 12.73 15.05
CA GLY A 100 0.81 13.36 15.27
C GLY A 100 -0.23 13.03 14.20
N THR A 101 -1.41 12.57 14.62
CA THR A 101 -2.52 12.20 13.73
C THR A 101 -3.02 13.37 12.89
N GLN A 102 -2.95 14.61 13.39
CA GLN A 102 -3.39 15.82 12.68
C GLN A 102 -2.34 16.37 11.69
N SER A 103 -1.14 15.79 11.62
CA SER A 103 -0.11 16.27 10.70
C SER A 103 -0.39 15.82 9.26
N PRO A 104 -0.65 16.73 8.30
CA PRO A 104 -0.90 16.34 6.90
C PRO A 104 0.26 15.57 6.26
N SER A 105 1.49 15.86 6.67
CA SER A 105 2.69 15.16 6.16
C SER A 105 2.81 13.72 6.65
N ASN A 106 2.02 13.32 7.65
CA ASN A 106 1.98 11.96 8.18
C ASN A 106 0.95 11.08 7.46
N TRP A 107 0.36 11.56 6.36
CA TRP A 107 -0.65 10.82 5.60
C TRP A 107 -0.32 10.82 4.12
N THR A 108 -0.61 9.69 3.47
CA THR A 108 -0.48 9.56 2.02
C THR A 108 -1.44 8.48 1.51
N SER A 109 -1.40 8.20 0.21
CA SER A 109 -2.18 7.12 -0.39
C SER A 109 -1.57 5.76 -0.13
N ALA A 110 -2.40 4.74 0.07
CA ALA A 110 -1.98 3.36 0.04
C ALA A 110 -1.34 2.99 -1.31
N SER A 111 -0.42 2.04 -1.27
CA SER A 111 0.31 1.55 -2.43
C SER A 111 -0.57 0.79 -3.43
N ALA A 112 -0.22 0.86 -4.71
CA ALA A 112 -0.83 0.06 -5.76
C ALA A 112 -0.60 -1.45 -5.55
N THR A 113 0.55 -1.84 -5.01
CA THR A 113 0.94 -3.24 -4.81
C THR A 113 0.14 -3.97 -3.72
N VAL A 114 -0.60 -3.24 -2.89
CA VAL A 114 -1.56 -3.77 -1.91
C VAL A 114 -3.02 -3.52 -2.31
N GLY A 115 -3.28 -3.19 -3.57
CA GLY A 115 -4.63 -2.89 -4.04
C GLY A 115 -5.21 -1.61 -3.46
N TYR A 116 -4.38 -0.64 -3.10
CA TYR A 116 -4.74 0.65 -2.54
C TYR A 116 -5.44 0.62 -1.16
N GLY A 117 -5.17 -0.43 -0.37
CA GLY A 117 -5.66 -0.51 1.01
C GLY A 117 -5.03 -1.65 1.80
N THR A 118 -4.94 -1.49 3.12
CA THR A 118 -4.33 -2.44 4.06
C THR A 118 -5.27 -2.71 5.24
N PRO A 119 -6.48 -3.26 5.00
CA PRO A 119 -7.48 -3.43 6.06
C PRO A 119 -7.02 -4.44 7.12
N GLY A 120 -6.79 -3.95 8.35
CA GLY A 120 -6.44 -4.77 9.51
C GLY A 120 -4.98 -5.22 9.59
N TYR A 121 -4.07 -4.61 8.85
CA TYR A 121 -2.63 -4.89 8.92
C TYR A 121 -1.78 -3.61 8.69
N PRO A 122 -0.46 -3.66 8.87
CA PRO A 122 0.40 -2.50 8.74
C PRO A 122 0.22 -1.75 7.42
N ASN A 123 0.20 -0.43 7.49
CA ASN A 123 0.07 0.43 6.32
C ASN A 123 1.24 0.24 5.35
N SER A 124 0.96 0.24 4.05
CA SER A 124 1.97 0.03 3.00
C SER A 124 3.04 1.12 2.96
N GLN A 125 2.73 2.28 3.52
CA GLN A 125 3.61 3.45 3.59
C GLN A 125 4.28 3.63 4.95
N SER A 126 4.05 2.71 5.90
CA SER A 126 4.61 2.78 7.26
C SER A 126 5.92 1.99 7.36
N ASP A 127 6.86 2.56 8.11
CA ASP A 127 8.14 1.93 8.48
C ASP A 127 8.01 1.08 9.77
N ILE A 128 6.82 0.57 10.06
CA ILE A 128 6.67 -0.41 11.12
C ILE A 128 7.46 -1.65 10.71
N SER A 129 8.46 -1.95 11.50
CA SER A 129 9.46 -3.00 11.34
C SER A 129 8.92 -4.22 10.59
N LEU A 130 9.52 -4.45 9.45
CA LEU A 130 9.40 -5.74 8.79
C LEU A 130 9.75 -6.83 9.79
N PRO A 131 9.09 -8.01 9.75
CA PRO A 131 9.56 -9.16 10.50
C PRO A 131 11.07 -9.32 10.29
N ASP A 132 11.81 -9.65 11.36
CA ASP A 132 13.26 -9.84 11.36
C ASP A 132 13.78 -10.84 10.30
N ASP A 133 12.87 -11.58 9.64
CA ASP A 133 13.14 -12.56 8.59
C ASP A 133 13.36 -11.98 7.18
N LEU A 134 13.10 -10.69 6.99
CA LEU A 134 13.47 -10.06 5.73
C LEU A 134 14.89 -9.52 5.89
N ASP A 135 15.86 -10.16 5.20
CA ASP A 135 17.17 -9.59 4.99
C ASP A 135 17.03 -8.11 4.66
N THR A 136 17.26 -7.25 5.66
CA THR A 136 17.32 -5.81 5.40
C THR A 136 18.43 -5.61 4.39
N PRO A 137 18.14 -5.07 3.21
CA PRO A 137 19.17 -4.94 2.20
C PRO A 137 20.29 -4.05 2.72
N ASP A 138 21.55 -4.39 2.41
CA ASP A 138 22.70 -3.52 2.68
C ASP A 138 22.56 -2.11 2.07
N GLU A 139 21.63 -1.96 1.14
CA GLU A 139 21.30 -0.70 0.45
C GLU A 139 19.94 -0.16 0.94
N PRO A 140 19.85 1.14 1.27
CA PRO A 140 18.64 1.78 1.78
C PRO A 140 17.45 1.75 0.80
N THR A 141 17.69 1.48 -0.49
CA THR A 141 16.66 1.27 -1.51
C THR A 141 17.14 0.18 -2.45
N SER A 142 16.37 -0.85 -2.63
CA SER A 142 16.72 -1.95 -3.53
C SER A 142 15.50 -2.45 -4.32
N ILE A 143 15.75 -2.87 -5.56
CA ILE A 143 14.81 -3.67 -6.35
C ILE A 143 15.55 -4.94 -6.75
N LYS A 144 14.97 -6.09 -6.43
CA LYS A 144 15.58 -7.40 -6.71
C LYS A 144 15.37 -7.79 -8.19
N THR A 145 16.18 -8.70 -8.64
CA THR A 145 16.04 -9.31 -9.99
C THR A 145 14.73 -10.08 -10.08
N PRO A 146 14.00 -10.01 -11.22
CA PRO A 146 12.81 -10.82 -11.43
C PRO A 146 13.08 -12.31 -11.20
N GLN A 147 12.28 -12.97 -10.40
CA GLN A 147 12.35 -14.39 -10.09
C GLN A 147 11.03 -15.05 -10.43
N TRP A 148 11.08 -16.24 -11.04
CA TRP A 148 9.88 -17.02 -11.30
C TRP A 148 9.38 -17.66 -10.00
N ASP A 149 8.11 -17.40 -9.69
CA ASP A 149 7.39 -18.02 -8.59
C ASP A 149 6.47 -19.12 -9.16
N GLU A 150 6.84 -20.37 -8.93
CA GLU A 150 6.08 -21.52 -9.44
C GLU A 150 4.69 -21.63 -8.80
N SER A 151 4.55 -21.19 -7.57
CA SER A 151 3.27 -21.26 -6.84
C SER A 151 2.27 -20.22 -7.36
N ALA A 152 2.75 -19.04 -7.72
CA ALA A 152 1.95 -17.94 -8.25
C ALA A 152 1.83 -17.97 -9.78
N GLY A 153 2.71 -18.72 -10.48
CA GLY A 153 2.75 -18.78 -11.94
C GLY A 153 3.14 -17.44 -12.59
N ASN A 154 3.97 -16.65 -11.94
CA ASN A 154 4.40 -15.35 -12.43
C ASN A 154 5.83 -15.00 -11.99
N TYR A 155 6.40 -13.95 -12.58
CA TYR A 155 7.63 -13.33 -12.10
C TYR A 155 7.34 -12.38 -10.96
N THR A 156 8.11 -12.50 -9.90
CA THR A 156 8.05 -11.64 -8.71
C THR A 156 9.30 -10.80 -8.61
N ILE A 157 9.16 -9.51 -8.39
CA ILE A 157 10.23 -8.54 -8.21
C ILE A 157 10.05 -7.86 -6.87
N SER A 158 10.73 -8.32 -5.84
CA SER A 158 10.68 -7.73 -4.50
C SER A 158 11.44 -6.40 -4.48
N TYR A 159 10.96 -5.46 -3.68
CA TYR A 159 11.62 -4.17 -3.50
C TYR A 159 11.54 -3.71 -2.04
N TYR A 160 12.51 -2.86 -1.68
CA TYR A 160 12.56 -2.11 -0.44
C TYR A 160 12.92 -0.65 -0.76
N LEU A 161 12.23 0.31 -0.14
CA LEU A 161 12.41 1.74 -0.37
C LEU A 161 12.75 2.46 0.94
N ASP A 162 13.63 3.44 0.86
CA ASP A 162 14.14 4.22 2.00
C ASP A 162 13.14 5.26 2.53
N GLN A 163 12.08 5.54 1.77
CA GLN A 163 11.03 6.48 2.17
C GLN A 163 9.73 6.23 1.39
N PRO A 164 8.56 6.61 1.93
CA PRO A 164 7.29 6.49 1.22
C PRO A 164 7.20 7.45 0.03
N GLY A 165 6.25 7.20 -0.91
CA GLY A 165 5.90 8.15 -1.97
C GLY A 165 6.68 8.00 -3.28
N TYR A 166 7.46 6.94 -3.46
CA TYR A 166 8.04 6.63 -4.76
C TYR A 166 6.99 6.11 -5.75
N ASN A 167 7.09 6.61 -6.97
CA ASN A 167 6.37 6.07 -8.12
C ASN A 167 7.34 5.28 -9.00
N CYS A 168 6.87 4.15 -9.53
CA CYS A 168 7.66 3.21 -10.31
C CYS A 168 7.22 3.16 -11.77
N ARG A 169 8.19 3.11 -12.66
CA ARG A 169 8.05 2.61 -14.04
C ARG A 169 8.99 1.44 -14.21
N ALA A 170 8.47 0.31 -14.67
CA ALA A 170 9.28 -0.88 -14.84
C ALA A 170 9.01 -1.54 -16.19
N PHE A 171 10.06 -1.99 -16.86
CA PHE A 171 10.04 -2.50 -18.22
C PHE A 171 10.94 -3.73 -18.36
N VAL A 172 10.63 -4.56 -19.35
CA VAL A 172 11.51 -5.63 -19.82
C VAL A 172 11.97 -5.31 -21.24
N PHE A 173 13.26 -5.50 -21.49
CA PHE A 173 13.90 -5.35 -22.79
C PHE A 173 14.54 -6.67 -23.22
N ASN A 174 14.53 -6.93 -24.52
CA ASN A 174 15.33 -8.01 -25.10
C ASN A 174 16.81 -7.57 -25.25
N ILE A 175 17.67 -8.48 -25.66
CA ILE A 175 19.12 -8.24 -25.86
C ILE A 175 19.42 -7.20 -26.96
N ALA A 176 18.49 -6.95 -27.87
CA ALA A 176 18.59 -5.90 -28.89
C ALA A 176 18.17 -4.51 -28.37
N GLY A 177 17.80 -4.40 -27.07
CA GLY A 177 17.36 -3.13 -26.46
C GLY A 177 15.93 -2.72 -26.79
N GLN A 178 15.13 -3.60 -27.39
CA GLN A 178 13.73 -3.33 -27.66
C GLN A 178 12.89 -3.61 -26.42
N ARG A 179 12.01 -2.69 -26.05
CA ARG A 179 11.05 -2.87 -24.95
C ARG A 179 10.01 -3.91 -25.34
N VAL A 180 9.97 -5.02 -24.62
CA VAL A 180 9.07 -6.15 -24.88
C VAL A 180 7.91 -6.24 -23.89
N ALA A 181 8.09 -5.76 -22.64
CA ALA A 181 7.01 -5.73 -21.66
C ALA A 181 7.07 -4.47 -20.79
N GLN A 182 5.95 -4.14 -20.16
CA GLN A 182 5.84 -3.11 -19.15
C GLN A 182 5.20 -3.73 -17.90
N ILE A 183 5.91 -3.65 -16.77
CA ILE A 183 5.51 -4.25 -15.50
C ILE A 183 4.78 -3.22 -14.62
N ALA A 184 5.31 -2.01 -14.58
CA ALA A 184 4.71 -0.92 -13.82
C ALA A 184 4.66 0.36 -14.66
N ASN A 185 3.59 1.16 -14.47
CA ASN A 185 3.38 2.41 -15.20
C ASN A 185 2.92 3.53 -14.25
N HIS A 186 3.89 4.22 -13.65
CA HIS A 186 3.64 5.29 -12.66
C HIS A 186 2.91 4.79 -11.40
N GLU A 187 3.20 3.58 -10.97
CA GLU A 187 2.57 3.00 -9.80
C GLU A 187 3.20 3.54 -8.52
N LEU A 188 2.37 4.00 -7.61
CA LEU A 188 2.80 4.37 -6.27
C LEU A 188 3.15 3.10 -5.49
N LEU A 189 4.39 3.00 -5.03
CA LEU A 189 4.88 1.88 -4.26
C LEU A 189 4.78 2.15 -2.75
N GLY A 190 4.62 1.08 -1.97
CA GLY A 190 4.84 1.12 -0.52
C GLY A 190 6.32 1.09 -0.18
N LEU A 191 6.67 1.11 1.12
CA LEU A 191 8.06 0.97 1.54
C LEU A 191 8.64 -0.38 1.16
N THR A 192 7.81 -1.40 1.18
CA THR A 192 8.17 -2.75 0.75
C THR A 192 7.06 -3.34 -0.07
N GLY A 193 7.39 -4.33 -0.88
CA GLY A 193 6.39 -5.04 -1.67
C GLY A 193 6.98 -5.85 -2.80
N LYS A 194 6.09 -6.30 -3.67
CA LYS A 194 6.42 -7.08 -4.85
C LYS A 194 5.68 -6.52 -6.06
N LEU A 195 6.42 -6.28 -7.14
CA LEU A 195 5.84 -6.16 -8.47
C LEU A 195 5.69 -7.56 -9.04
N THR A 196 4.62 -7.81 -9.77
CA THR A 196 4.35 -9.10 -10.42
C THR A 196 4.23 -8.92 -11.93
N TRP A 197 4.65 -9.95 -12.67
CA TRP A 197 4.55 -9.99 -14.12
C TRP A 197 4.36 -11.42 -14.62
N ASP A 198 3.39 -11.60 -15.49
CA ASP A 198 2.95 -12.91 -16.00
C ASP A 198 3.86 -13.52 -17.06
N GLY A 199 4.93 -12.83 -17.46
CA GLY A 199 5.84 -13.30 -18.52
C GLY A 199 5.38 -12.99 -19.94
N TYR A 200 4.29 -12.21 -20.12
CA TYR A 200 3.78 -11.87 -21.45
C TYR A 200 4.35 -10.54 -21.95
N ALA A 201 4.57 -10.52 -23.25
CA ALA A 201 4.98 -9.32 -23.97
C ALA A 201 3.78 -8.36 -24.15
N LEU A 202 4.09 -7.10 -24.52
CA LEU A 202 3.08 -6.08 -24.90
C LEU A 202 2.21 -6.55 -26.09
N SER A 203 2.68 -7.50 -26.89
CA SER A 203 1.93 -8.12 -27.99
C SER A 203 0.92 -9.17 -27.53
N GLY A 204 0.82 -9.48 -26.24
CA GLY A 204 0.00 -10.55 -25.68
C GLY A 204 0.55 -11.95 -25.89
N LYS A 205 1.80 -12.10 -26.37
CA LYS A 205 2.47 -13.40 -26.54
C LYS A 205 3.40 -13.62 -25.35
N GLN A 206 3.47 -14.86 -24.86
CA GLN A 206 4.45 -15.26 -23.87
C GLN A 206 5.87 -15.04 -24.42
N LEU A 207 6.76 -14.50 -23.60
CA LEU A 207 8.17 -14.36 -23.98
C LEU A 207 8.83 -15.73 -24.10
N GLN A 208 9.71 -15.85 -25.07
CA GLN A 208 10.49 -17.07 -25.27
C GLN A 208 11.57 -17.17 -24.20
N THR A 209 11.95 -18.39 -23.86
CA THR A 209 13.10 -18.67 -23.00
C THR A 209 14.34 -17.94 -23.52
N GLY A 210 14.97 -17.17 -22.66
CA GLY A 210 16.13 -16.39 -23.06
C GLY A 210 16.53 -15.32 -22.05
N VAL A 211 17.59 -14.59 -22.36
CA VAL A 211 18.14 -13.52 -21.54
C VAL A 211 17.43 -12.22 -21.84
N TYR A 212 16.98 -11.55 -20.79
CA TYR A 212 16.29 -10.26 -20.84
C TYR A 212 16.87 -9.28 -19.83
N ILE A 213 16.53 -8.02 -20.00
CA ILE A 213 16.95 -6.93 -19.12
C ILE A 213 15.71 -6.35 -18.46
N PHE A 214 15.66 -6.43 -17.14
CA PHE A 214 14.73 -5.68 -16.32
C PHE A 214 15.29 -4.28 -16.08
N TYR A 215 14.45 -3.26 -16.27
CA TYR A 215 14.79 -1.87 -16.01
C TYR A 215 13.68 -1.22 -15.22
N ALA A 216 14.02 -0.59 -14.11
CA ALA A 216 13.08 0.17 -13.29
C ALA A 216 13.60 1.59 -13.01
N GLU A 217 12.68 2.55 -13.07
CA GLU A 217 12.87 3.92 -12.58
C GLU A 217 11.94 4.17 -11.41
N LEU A 218 12.53 4.59 -10.29
CA LEU A 218 11.83 5.14 -9.14
C LEU A 218 11.98 6.65 -9.15
N TYR A 219 10.89 7.36 -9.01
CA TYR A 219 10.93 8.81 -8.88
C TYR A 219 10.02 9.26 -7.75
N HIS A 220 10.55 10.17 -6.96
CA HIS A 220 9.89 10.75 -5.82
C HIS A 220 9.54 12.22 -6.08
N THR A 221 8.52 12.75 -5.42
CA THR A 221 8.08 14.15 -5.59
C THR A 221 9.11 15.17 -5.17
N SER A 222 10.12 14.80 -4.36
CA SER A 222 11.29 15.62 -4.05
C SER A 222 12.24 15.84 -5.23
N GLY A 223 12.02 15.16 -6.37
CA GLY A 223 12.92 15.18 -7.52
C GLY A 223 13.97 14.06 -7.53
N THR A 224 14.02 13.22 -6.50
CA THR A 224 14.92 12.05 -6.48
C THR A 224 14.50 11.05 -7.55
N VAL A 225 15.49 10.58 -8.32
CA VAL A 225 15.31 9.51 -9.32
C VAL A 225 16.36 8.44 -9.12
N LYS A 226 15.92 7.20 -8.93
CA LYS A 226 16.78 6.01 -8.82
C LYS A 226 16.51 5.09 -10.00
N ARG A 227 17.56 4.46 -10.56
CA ARG A 227 17.46 3.60 -11.74
C ARG A 227 18.14 2.27 -11.47
N TYR A 228 17.45 1.21 -11.84
CA TYR A 228 17.91 -0.18 -11.68
C TYR A 228 17.89 -0.87 -13.03
N LYS A 229 18.98 -1.59 -13.31
CA LYS A 229 19.12 -2.39 -14.52
C LYS A 229 19.71 -3.73 -14.15
N GLN A 230 18.99 -4.80 -14.45
CA GLN A 230 19.36 -6.15 -14.06
C GLN A 230 19.12 -7.11 -15.22
N VAL A 231 19.99 -8.10 -15.35
CA VAL A 231 19.84 -9.16 -16.35
C VAL A 231 19.18 -10.36 -15.67
N PHE A 232 18.20 -10.97 -16.33
CA PHE A 232 17.52 -12.16 -15.83
C PHE A 232 17.16 -13.13 -16.95
N LEU A 233 16.80 -14.34 -16.58
CA LEU A 233 16.42 -15.41 -17.48
C LEU A 233 14.90 -15.60 -17.47
N VAL A 234 14.27 -15.53 -18.65
CA VAL A 234 12.90 -16.02 -18.86
C VAL A 234 12.99 -17.53 -19.18
N ARG A 235 12.19 -18.32 -18.47
CA ARG A 235 12.13 -19.79 -18.59
C ARG A 235 10.92 -20.24 -19.38
#